data_3bf8db80fb1ff99b430462542c662718
#
_entry.id   3bf8db80fb1ff99b430462542c662718
#
_cell.length_a   1.000
_cell.length_b   1.000
_cell.length_c   1.000
_cell.angle_alpha   90.00
_cell.angle_beta   90.00
_cell.angle_gamma   90.00
#
_symmetry.space_group_name_H-M   'P 1'
#
loop_
_entity.id
_entity.type
_entity.pdbx_description
1 polymer ?
#
loop_
_entity_poly.entity_id
_entity_poly.type
_entity_poly.pdbx_seq_one_letter_code
_entity_poly.pdbx_strand_id
1 'polypeptide(L)'
;IYGADHGGYHHNHGIVEKAPGICSDAVCKVPMIWAGPGLPQGSLCSALIENIDLAPSIADLAGLPEMDWVDGYSVKPLLLGEQDSLREEAVTENVRSKAIRWQNWRFVHYPRGMFGDEEAGELYDLEQDPLEERNLYFEAAFQEIVQEGRRRLLEWLIRTRRFVCHHNSGHPAHGKQARDGFARR
;
A
#
# COMPACT_ATOMS: atom_id res chain seq x y z
N ILE A 1 10.60 -6.46 -16.36
CA ILE A 1 9.95 -5.59 -15.35
C ILE A 1 10.88 -4.43 -15.05
N TYR A 2 10.31 -3.23 -15.04
CA TYR A 2 11.01 -2.02 -14.58
C TYR A 2 10.22 -1.44 -13.41
N GLY A 3 10.88 -1.16 -12.30
CA GLY A 3 10.28 -0.61 -11.09
C GLY A 3 11.35 -0.01 -10.18
N ALA A 4 10.92 0.53 -9.06
CA ALA A 4 11.82 1.04 -8.02
C ALA A 4 11.31 0.57 -6.64
N ASP A 5 12.21 0.51 -5.67
CA ASP A 5 11.90 0.22 -4.27
C ASP A 5 11.19 1.41 -3.61
N HIS A 6 11.62 2.62 -3.89
CA HIS A 6 11.03 3.89 -3.48
C HIS A 6 11.50 5.02 -4.40
N GLY A 7 10.84 6.18 -4.31
CA GLY A 7 11.24 7.43 -4.92
C GLY A 7 12.11 8.30 -4.02
N GLY A 8 12.10 9.60 -4.29
CA GLY A 8 12.77 10.63 -3.51
C GLY A 8 12.09 11.98 -3.72
N TYR A 9 12.15 12.84 -2.72
CA TYR A 9 11.49 14.14 -2.77
C TYR A 9 12.04 15.10 -3.82
N HIS A 10 13.37 15.07 -4.06
CA HIS A 10 14.02 15.93 -5.04
C HIS A 10 13.56 17.40 -4.99
N HIS A 11 13.52 17.97 -3.79
CA HIS A 11 12.99 19.29 -3.44
C HIS A 11 11.46 19.44 -3.40
N ASN A 12 10.67 18.41 -3.70
CA ASN A 12 9.24 18.44 -3.38
C ASN A 12 9.06 18.67 -1.88
N HIS A 13 8.08 19.46 -1.49
CA HIS A 13 7.83 19.85 -0.10
C HIS A 13 9.04 20.47 0.63
N GLY A 14 10.04 20.99 -0.12
CA GLY A 14 11.27 21.52 0.45
C GLY A 14 12.25 20.46 1.00
N ILE A 15 12.03 19.19 0.71
CA ILE A 15 12.81 18.06 1.20
C ILE A 15 13.76 17.57 0.13
N VAL A 16 15.06 17.35 0.48
CA VAL A 16 16.12 17.01 -0.49
C VAL A 16 16.17 15.50 -0.77
N GLU A 17 15.95 14.66 0.23
CA GLU A 17 16.09 13.20 0.15
C GLU A 17 14.78 12.48 0.47
N LYS A 18 14.84 11.38 1.22
CA LYS A 18 13.71 10.48 1.49
C LYS A 18 12.87 10.90 2.70
N ALA A 19 13.36 11.78 3.56
CA ALA A 19 12.76 12.14 4.85
C ALA A 19 12.22 10.91 5.62
N PRO A 20 13.09 10.12 6.30
CA PRO A 20 12.69 8.88 6.97
C PRO A 20 11.54 9.12 7.94
N GLY A 21 10.47 8.33 7.80
CA GLY A 21 9.26 8.44 8.62
C GLY A 21 8.11 9.20 7.98
N ILE A 22 8.33 9.81 6.82
CA ILE A 22 7.27 10.51 6.06
C ILE A 22 6.89 9.65 4.85
N CYS A 23 5.60 9.45 4.65
CA CYS A 23 5.04 8.71 3.51
C CYS A 23 4.36 9.68 2.55
N SER A 24 4.98 10.10 1.47
CA SER A 24 4.43 10.93 0.40
C SER A 24 4.42 10.19 -0.92
N ASP A 25 3.50 10.49 -1.83
CA ASP A 25 3.50 9.92 -3.18
C ASP A 25 4.82 10.19 -3.92
N ALA A 26 5.51 11.29 -3.63
CA ALA A 26 6.85 11.56 -4.16
C ALA A 26 7.87 10.44 -3.83
N VAL A 27 7.69 9.74 -2.71
CA VAL A 27 8.55 8.62 -2.29
C VAL A 27 7.89 7.28 -2.49
N CYS A 28 6.58 7.18 -2.28
CA CYS A 28 5.87 5.91 -2.22
C CYS A 28 5.30 5.47 -3.57
N LYS A 29 4.95 6.41 -4.46
CA LYS A 29 4.44 6.11 -5.79
C LYS A 29 5.60 5.94 -6.77
N VAL A 30 5.93 4.69 -7.05
CA VAL A 30 7.04 4.32 -7.93
C VAL A 30 6.55 3.84 -9.30
N PRO A 31 7.36 3.96 -10.36
CA PRO A 31 7.02 3.36 -11.64
C PRO A 31 6.97 1.84 -11.51
N MET A 32 6.01 1.22 -12.24
CA MET A 32 5.96 -0.22 -12.40
C MET A 32 5.54 -0.55 -13.83
N ILE A 33 6.48 -1.05 -14.62
CA ILE A 33 6.30 -1.34 -16.04
C ILE A 33 6.57 -2.82 -16.29
N TRP A 34 5.64 -3.47 -16.98
CA TRP A 34 5.73 -4.86 -17.34
C TRP A 34 5.80 -5.01 -18.86
N ALA A 35 6.73 -5.79 -19.36
CA ALA A 35 6.84 -6.12 -20.77
C ALA A 35 7.33 -7.57 -20.93
N GLY A 36 6.75 -8.29 -21.85
CA GLY A 36 7.13 -9.68 -22.12
C GLY A 36 6.18 -10.38 -23.09
N PRO A 37 6.50 -11.61 -23.47
CA PRO A 37 5.63 -12.40 -24.34
C PRO A 37 4.23 -12.58 -23.74
N GLY A 38 3.20 -12.37 -24.56
CA GLY A 38 1.81 -12.54 -24.16
C GLY A 38 1.20 -11.38 -23.37
N LEU A 39 1.97 -10.32 -23.04
CA LEU A 39 1.45 -9.12 -22.40
C LEU A 39 0.99 -8.09 -23.44
N PRO A 40 -0.15 -7.38 -23.22
CA PRO A 40 -0.59 -6.28 -24.05
C PRO A 40 0.45 -5.16 -24.13
N GLN A 41 0.52 -4.47 -25.28
CA GLN A 41 1.43 -3.35 -25.47
C GLN A 41 0.68 -2.03 -25.34
N GLY A 42 1.33 -1.02 -24.75
CA GLY A 42 0.81 0.35 -24.66
C GLY A 42 -0.42 0.51 -23.75
N SER A 43 -0.72 -0.47 -22.91
CA SER A 43 -1.81 -0.40 -21.94
C SER A 43 -1.39 0.35 -20.67
N LEU A 44 -2.35 1.03 -20.04
CA LEU A 44 -2.21 1.65 -18.74
C LEU A 44 -3.20 0.99 -17.78
N CYS A 45 -2.75 0.76 -16.55
CA CYS A 45 -3.59 0.25 -15.46
C CYS A 45 -3.51 1.21 -14.28
N SER A 46 -4.67 1.64 -13.77
CA SER A 46 -4.79 2.54 -12.62
C SER A 46 -5.10 1.81 -11.31
N ALA A 47 -5.16 0.48 -11.33
CA ALA A 47 -5.40 -0.32 -10.13
C ALA A 47 -4.31 -0.10 -9.08
N LEU A 48 -4.70 -0.17 -7.81
CA LEU A 48 -3.75 -0.12 -6.70
C LEU A 48 -2.95 -1.42 -6.65
N ILE A 49 -1.63 -1.29 -6.76
CA ILE A 49 -0.67 -2.38 -6.61
C ILE A 49 0.42 -1.98 -5.61
N GLU A 50 1.08 -2.96 -5.03
CA GLU A 50 2.14 -2.76 -4.05
C GLU A 50 3.40 -3.53 -4.47
N ASN A 51 4.57 -3.11 -4.00
CA ASN A 51 5.83 -3.82 -4.33
C ASN A 51 5.85 -5.28 -3.86
N ILE A 52 5.07 -5.62 -2.84
CA ILE A 52 4.91 -7.01 -2.38
C ILE A 52 4.23 -7.91 -3.43
N ASP A 53 3.58 -7.33 -4.44
CA ASP A 53 2.91 -8.05 -5.54
C ASP A 53 3.90 -8.56 -6.59
N LEU A 54 5.14 -8.06 -6.59
CA LEU A 54 6.15 -8.44 -7.59
C LEU A 54 6.47 -9.94 -7.55
N ALA A 55 6.75 -10.49 -6.36
CA ALA A 55 7.15 -11.89 -6.24
C ALA A 55 6.06 -12.87 -6.70
N PRO A 56 4.80 -12.79 -6.21
CA PRO A 56 3.74 -13.67 -6.69
C PRO A 56 3.41 -13.47 -8.17
N SER A 57 3.55 -12.24 -8.69
CA SER A 57 3.33 -11.97 -10.12
C SER A 57 4.38 -12.62 -11.02
N ILE A 58 5.64 -12.56 -10.62
CA ILE A 58 6.75 -13.21 -11.36
C ILE A 58 6.55 -14.72 -11.35
N ALA A 59 6.20 -15.30 -10.21
CA ALA A 59 5.95 -16.74 -10.09
C ALA A 59 4.79 -17.19 -11.01
N ASP A 60 3.67 -16.45 -10.96
CA ASP A 60 2.49 -16.76 -11.79
C ASP A 60 2.77 -16.60 -13.29
N LEU A 61 3.45 -15.53 -13.71
CA LEU A 61 3.83 -15.33 -15.11
C LEU A 61 4.82 -16.39 -15.60
N ALA A 62 5.66 -16.93 -14.72
CA ALA A 62 6.58 -18.02 -15.00
C ALA A 62 5.92 -19.40 -14.96
N GLY A 63 4.62 -19.50 -14.65
CA GLY A 63 3.90 -20.77 -14.52
C GLY A 63 4.32 -21.60 -13.31
N LEU A 64 4.89 -20.97 -12.29
CA LEU A 64 5.26 -21.63 -11.04
C LEU A 64 4.02 -21.80 -10.13
N PRO A 65 4.04 -22.76 -9.20
CA PRO A 65 2.98 -22.91 -8.22
C PRO A 65 2.74 -21.64 -7.41
N GLU A 66 1.49 -21.45 -6.99
CA GLU A 66 1.10 -20.33 -6.13
C GLU A 66 1.90 -20.33 -4.82
N MET A 67 2.31 -19.16 -4.39
CA MET A 67 3.10 -18.96 -3.17
C MET A 67 2.18 -18.70 -1.98
N ASP A 68 1.91 -19.71 -1.15
CA ASP A 68 0.96 -19.63 -0.02
C ASP A 68 1.42 -18.72 1.14
N TRP A 69 2.69 -18.33 1.17
CA TRP A 69 3.33 -17.63 2.28
C TRP A 69 3.59 -16.15 2.03
N VAL A 70 3.17 -15.62 0.87
CA VAL A 70 3.34 -14.22 0.50
C VAL A 70 2.10 -13.39 0.82
N ASP A 71 2.30 -12.11 1.08
CA ASP A 71 1.23 -11.16 1.38
C ASP A 71 0.71 -10.43 0.14
N GLY A 72 1.46 -10.45 -0.95
CA GLY A 72 1.12 -9.84 -2.23
C GLY A 72 0.15 -10.70 -3.07
N TYR A 73 -0.39 -10.07 -4.11
CA TYR A 73 -1.25 -10.70 -5.12
C TYR A 73 -0.55 -10.73 -6.48
N SER A 74 -0.85 -11.74 -7.30
CA SER A 74 -0.42 -11.69 -8.70
C SER A 74 -1.14 -10.56 -9.45
N VAL A 75 -0.38 -9.69 -10.11
CA VAL A 75 -0.92 -8.67 -11.01
C VAL A 75 -1.23 -9.19 -12.41
N LYS A 76 -0.97 -10.46 -12.70
CA LYS A 76 -1.21 -11.06 -14.01
C LYS A 76 -2.64 -10.85 -14.53
N PRO A 77 -3.72 -10.98 -13.73
CA PRO A 77 -5.06 -10.70 -14.21
C PRO A 77 -5.26 -9.25 -14.67
N LEU A 78 -4.60 -8.28 -13.99
CA LEU A 78 -4.61 -6.87 -14.40
C LEU A 78 -3.84 -6.69 -15.72
N LEU A 79 -2.67 -7.31 -15.83
CA LEU A 79 -1.83 -7.21 -17.03
C LEU A 79 -2.52 -7.79 -18.28
N LEU A 80 -3.33 -8.82 -18.11
CA LEU A 80 -4.09 -9.45 -19.19
C LEU A 80 -5.46 -8.79 -19.44
N GLY A 81 -5.86 -7.81 -18.62
CA GLY A 81 -7.17 -7.16 -18.73
C GLY A 81 -8.34 -8.05 -18.30
N GLU A 82 -8.09 -9.06 -17.49
CA GLU A 82 -9.09 -9.99 -16.94
C GLU A 82 -9.78 -9.42 -15.70
N GLN A 83 -9.13 -8.48 -15.02
CA GLN A 83 -9.63 -7.77 -13.84
C GLN A 83 -9.23 -6.30 -13.89
N ASP A 84 -10.04 -5.44 -13.30
CA ASP A 84 -9.77 -4.00 -13.21
C ASP A 84 -9.17 -3.59 -11.84
N SER A 85 -9.23 -4.47 -10.85
CA SER A 85 -8.71 -4.21 -9.50
C SER A 85 -8.33 -5.51 -8.79
N LEU A 86 -7.32 -5.42 -7.90
CA LEU A 86 -6.93 -6.50 -6.98
C LEU A 86 -7.27 -6.15 -5.53
N ARG A 87 -7.35 -4.87 -5.21
CA ARG A 87 -7.57 -4.36 -3.85
C ARG A 87 -8.26 -2.99 -3.88
N GLU A 88 -8.96 -2.67 -2.79
CA GLU A 88 -9.59 -1.37 -2.61
C GLU A 88 -8.65 -0.36 -1.96
N GLU A 89 -7.60 -0.83 -1.30
CA GLU A 89 -6.66 -0.01 -0.53
C GLU A 89 -5.23 -0.50 -0.68
N ALA A 90 -4.27 0.42 -0.69
CA ALA A 90 -2.83 0.14 -0.66
C ALA A 90 -2.19 0.80 0.56
N VAL A 91 -1.28 0.10 1.22
CA VAL A 91 -0.63 0.55 2.44
C VAL A 91 0.87 0.68 2.24
N THR A 92 1.41 1.80 2.70
CA THR A 92 2.85 2.02 2.80
C THR A 92 3.25 2.02 4.27
N GLU A 93 4.17 1.15 4.61
CA GLU A 93 4.75 1.09 5.95
C GLU A 93 6.11 1.78 5.99
N ASN A 94 6.26 2.64 6.98
CA ASN A 94 7.54 3.19 7.38
C ASN A 94 7.79 2.85 8.85
N VAL A 95 9.06 2.93 9.30
CA VAL A 95 9.44 2.64 10.69
C VAL A 95 8.67 3.49 11.70
N ARG A 96 8.26 4.69 11.31
CA ARG A 96 7.65 5.69 12.20
C ARG A 96 6.24 6.10 11.80
N SER A 97 5.75 5.72 10.63
CA SER A 97 4.44 6.10 10.13
C SER A 97 3.84 5.02 9.27
N LYS A 98 2.55 5.13 9.04
CA LYS A 98 1.85 4.29 8.07
C LYS A 98 0.90 5.15 7.25
N ALA A 99 0.91 4.93 5.96
CA ALA A 99 -0.01 5.57 5.04
C ALA A 99 -0.95 4.54 4.41
N ILE A 100 -2.19 4.94 4.18
CA ILE A 100 -3.15 4.15 3.43
C ILE A 100 -3.76 5.01 2.33
N ARG A 101 -3.89 4.42 1.14
CA ARG A 101 -4.54 5.00 -0.02
C ARG A 101 -5.78 4.19 -0.37
N TRP A 102 -6.92 4.86 -0.56
CA TRP A 102 -8.15 4.27 -1.06
C TRP A 102 -8.91 5.32 -1.89
N GLN A 103 -9.53 4.92 -2.96
CA GLN A 103 -10.17 5.87 -3.88
C GLN A 103 -9.21 7.02 -4.26
N ASN A 104 -9.64 8.28 -4.05
CA ASN A 104 -8.83 9.49 -4.22
C ASN A 104 -8.11 9.95 -2.95
N TRP A 105 -8.35 9.28 -1.82
CA TRP A 105 -7.81 9.69 -0.52
C TRP A 105 -6.47 9.06 -0.23
N ARG A 106 -5.62 9.84 0.41
CA ARG A 106 -4.42 9.38 1.07
C ARG A 106 -4.37 9.90 2.49
N PHE A 107 -4.25 8.98 3.43
CA PHE A 107 -4.16 9.26 4.86
C PHE A 107 -2.83 8.75 5.40
N VAL A 108 -2.15 9.57 6.23
CA VAL A 108 -0.93 9.19 6.93
C VAL A 108 -1.13 9.32 8.42
N HIS A 109 -0.84 8.25 9.14
CA HIS A 109 -0.86 8.24 10.60
C HIS A 109 0.55 8.36 11.17
N TYR A 110 0.73 9.31 12.06
CA TYR A 110 1.93 9.47 12.87
C TYR A 110 1.63 9.13 14.33
N PRO A 111 2.50 8.34 15.00
CA PRO A 111 2.32 8.08 16.44
C PRO A 111 2.58 9.34 17.25
N ARG A 112 1.91 9.45 18.41
CA ARG A 112 2.20 10.52 19.37
C ARG A 112 3.68 10.56 19.69
N GLY A 113 4.20 11.77 19.89
CA GLY A 113 5.61 12.00 20.24
C GLY A 113 6.57 12.00 19.04
N MET A 114 6.06 11.79 17.81
CA MET A 114 6.95 11.85 16.63
C MET A 114 7.40 13.29 16.32
N PHE A 115 6.50 14.25 16.47
CA PHE A 115 6.73 15.68 16.23
C PHE A 115 6.47 16.53 17.48
N GLY A 116 6.77 16.01 18.68
CA GLY A 116 6.43 16.60 19.95
C GLY A 116 5.17 15.99 20.55
N ASP A 117 4.52 16.70 21.51
CA ASP A 117 3.33 16.19 22.21
C ASP A 117 2.02 16.38 21.42
N GLU A 118 2.07 17.11 20.32
CA GLU A 118 0.91 17.40 19.49
C GLU A 118 0.51 16.21 18.61
N GLU A 119 -0.76 16.15 18.27
CA GLU A 119 -1.26 15.20 17.30
C GLU A 119 -0.76 15.58 15.90
N ALA A 120 -0.29 14.59 15.14
CA ALA A 120 0.14 14.77 13.77
C ALA A 120 -0.53 13.75 12.85
N GLY A 121 -0.81 14.17 11.63
CA GLY A 121 -1.37 13.34 10.59
C GLY A 121 -1.47 14.11 9.28
N GLU A 122 -1.71 13.37 8.21
CA GLU A 122 -1.90 13.96 6.88
C GLU A 122 -3.12 13.34 6.22
N LEU A 123 -3.87 14.16 5.51
CA LEU A 123 -4.96 13.74 4.63
C LEU A 123 -4.91 14.58 3.35
N TYR A 124 -4.91 13.91 2.22
CA TYR A 124 -4.91 14.53 0.90
C TYR A 124 -6.01 13.96 0.02
N ASP A 125 -6.64 14.82 -0.78
CA ASP A 125 -7.50 14.44 -1.89
C ASP A 125 -6.66 14.45 -3.18
N LEU A 126 -6.18 13.29 -3.61
CA LEU A 126 -5.27 13.17 -4.75
C LEU A 126 -5.92 13.45 -6.10
N GLU A 127 -7.25 13.57 -6.17
CA GLU A 127 -7.94 14.02 -7.38
C GLU A 127 -7.85 15.54 -7.53
N GLN A 128 -7.99 16.29 -6.42
CA GLN A 128 -7.94 17.75 -6.41
C GLN A 128 -6.53 18.28 -6.15
N ASP A 129 -5.72 17.52 -5.44
CA ASP A 129 -4.37 17.88 -5.00
C ASP A 129 -3.39 16.70 -5.23
N PRO A 130 -3.04 16.40 -6.48
CA PRO A 130 -2.15 15.28 -6.80
C PRO A 130 -0.70 15.48 -6.35
N LEU A 131 -0.33 16.69 -5.92
CA LEU A 131 1.00 17.02 -5.42
C LEU A 131 1.09 17.07 -3.89
N GLU A 132 -0.03 16.83 -3.19
CA GLU A 132 -0.09 16.79 -1.72
C GLU A 132 0.36 18.11 -1.07
N GLU A 133 -0.08 19.24 -1.63
CA GLU A 133 0.32 20.58 -1.17
C GLU A 133 -0.55 21.09 -0.01
N ARG A 134 -1.80 20.57 0.11
CA ARG A 134 -2.76 20.99 1.12
C ARG A 134 -3.17 19.85 2.05
N ASN A 135 -2.63 19.84 3.25
CA ASN A 135 -3.01 18.88 4.28
C ASN A 135 -4.40 19.20 4.87
N LEU A 136 -5.37 18.33 4.66
CA LEU A 136 -6.76 18.44 5.10
C LEU A 136 -7.02 17.84 6.49
N TYR A 137 -6.01 17.23 7.12
CA TYR A 137 -6.14 16.42 8.33
C TYR A 137 -6.83 17.15 9.50
N PHE A 138 -6.55 18.43 9.68
CA PHE A 138 -7.12 19.23 10.78
C PHE A 138 -8.37 20.00 10.39
N GLU A 139 -8.80 19.94 9.15
CA GLU A 139 -9.99 20.65 8.69
C GLU A 139 -11.27 19.96 9.18
N ALA A 140 -12.18 20.72 9.80
CA ALA A 140 -13.41 20.18 10.38
C ALA A 140 -14.28 19.44 9.35
N ALA A 141 -14.30 19.92 8.11
CA ALA A 141 -15.07 19.32 7.01
C ALA A 141 -14.63 17.90 6.63
N PHE A 142 -13.39 17.50 6.94
CA PHE A 142 -12.80 16.22 6.53
C PHE A 142 -12.59 15.25 7.68
N GLN A 143 -13.09 15.54 8.88
CA GLN A 143 -12.88 14.68 10.06
C GLN A 143 -13.50 13.28 9.90
N GLU A 144 -14.58 13.14 9.19
CA GLU A 144 -15.16 11.81 8.89
C GLU A 144 -14.21 10.98 8.01
N ILE A 145 -13.55 11.60 7.04
CA ILE A 145 -12.57 10.93 6.17
C ILE A 145 -11.30 10.57 6.98
N VAL A 146 -10.86 11.43 7.89
CA VAL A 146 -9.75 11.11 8.83
C VAL A 146 -10.09 9.88 9.68
N GLN A 147 -11.31 9.80 10.22
CA GLN A 147 -11.73 8.62 11.01
C GLN A 147 -11.82 7.36 10.15
N GLU A 148 -12.30 7.48 8.91
CA GLU A 148 -12.33 6.37 7.97
C GLU A 148 -10.90 5.86 7.66
N GLY A 149 -9.95 6.77 7.40
CA GLY A 149 -8.55 6.41 7.20
C GLY A 149 -7.95 5.66 8.41
N ARG A 150 -8.23 6.14 9.63
CA ARG A 150 -7.83 5.47 10.87
C ARG A 150 -8.43 4.07 11.01
N ARG A 151 -9.74 3.93 10.73
CA ARG A 151 -10.45 2.65 10.79
C ARG A 151 -9.87 1.66 9.79
N ARG A 152 -9.69 2.06 8.53
CA ARG A 152 -9.08 1.22 7.48
C ARG A 152 -7.69 0.75 7.87
N LEU A 153 -6.85 1.66 8.34
CA LEU A 153 -5.49 1.34 8.76
C LEU A 153 -5.46 0.38 9.94
N LEU A 154 -6.37 0.54 10.92
CA LEU A 154 -6.51 -0.38 12.05
C LEU A 154 -6.95 -1.78 11.58
N GLU A 155 -7.94 -1.85 10.71
CA GLU A 155 -8.41 -3.13 10.14
C GLU A 155 -7.32 -3.82 9.32
N TRP A 156 -6.56 -3.06 8.54
CA TRP A 156 -5.41 -3.58 7.82
C TRP A 156 -4.35 -4.15 8.79
N LEU A 157 -4.00 -3.44 9.85
CA LEU A 157 -3.07 -3.91 10.87
C LEU A 157 -3.54 -5.21 11.54
N ILE A 158 -4.83 -5.32 11.84
CA ILE A 158 -5.41 -6.54 12.44
C ILE A 158 -5.33 -7.71 11.46
N ARG A 159 -5.66 -7.49 10.19
CA ARG A 159 -5.65 -8.54 9.14
C ARG A 159 -4.25 -9.03 8.81
N THR A 160 -3.26 -8.13 8.82
CA THR A 160 -1.89 -8.45 8.37
C THR A 160 -0.97 -8.88 9.49
N ARG A 161 -1.37 -8.67 10.76
CA ARG A 161 -0.56 -9.06 11.90
C ARG A 161 -0.41 -10.57 11.96
N ARG A 162 0.83 -11.05 11.78
CA ARG A 162 1.16 -12.45 12.01
C ARG A 162 1.40 -12.67 13.51
N PHE A 163 0.64 -13.58 14.11
CA PHE A 163 0.98 -14.10 15.43
C PHE A 163 2.15 -15.06 15.28
N VAL A 164 3.34 -14.63 15.63
CA VAL A 164 4.47 -15.53 15.81
C VAL A 164 4.27 -16.19 17.17
N CYS A 165 3.65 -17.37 17.18
CA CYS A 165 3.68 -18.21 18.39
C CYS A 165 5.11 -18.73 18.55
N HIS A 166 5.82 -18.24 19.56
CA HIS A 166 7.15 -18.73 19.95
C HIS A 166 7.10 -20.12 20.61
N HIS A 167 6.02 -20.87 20.50
CA HIS A 167 5.95 -22.25 20.92
C HIS A 167 6.27 -23.19 19.76
N ASN A 168 7.18 -24.12 20.01
CA ASN A 168 7.63 -25.25 19.18
C ASN A 168 6.50 -26.24 18.82
N SER A 169 5.28 -25.79 18.63
CA SER A 169 4.19 -26.59 18.10
C SER A 169 4.22 -26.43 16.58
N GLY A 170 4.61 -27.50 15.87
CA GLY A 170 4.74 -27.57 14.42
C GLY A 170 3.42 -27.35 13.67
N HIS A 171 2.76 -26.24 13.91
CA HIS A 171 1.67 -25.77 13.08
C HIS A 171 2.23 -25.01 11.87
N PRO A 172 1.83 -25.38 10.66
CA PRO A 172 2.21 -24.65 9.47
C PRO A 172 1.78 -23.18 9.61
N ALA A 173 2.64 -22.27 9.17
CA ALA A 173 2.34 -20.85 9.08
C ALA A 173 0.97 -20.66 8.42
N HIS A 174 0.12 -19.83 9.00
CA HIS A 174 -1.19 -19.53 8.45
C HIS A 174 -0.99 -18.74 7.14
N GLY A 175 -1.07 -19.45 6.01
CA GLY A 175 -1.11 -18.87 4.68
C GLY A 175 -2.45 -18.20 4.35
N LYS A 176 -2.70 -17.90 3.09
CA LYS A 176 -3.92 -17.29 2.52
C LYS A 176 -5.25 -17.80 3.12
N GLN A 177 -5.34 -19.05 3.56
CA GLN A 177 -6.55 -19.64 4.15
C GLN A 177 -7.07 -18.88 5.38
N ALA A 178 -6.18 -18.24 6.16
CA ALA A 178 -6.62 -17.42 7.30
C ALA A 178 -7.25 -16.09 6.86
N ARG A 179 -6.87 -15.56 5.68
CA ARG A 179 -7.42 -14.33 5.11
C ARG A 179 -8.81 -14.55 4.52
N ASP A 180 -9.00 -15.63 3.78
CA ASP A 180 -10.30 -15.95 3.14
C ASP A 180 -11.39 -16.29 4.17
N GLY A 181 -11.02 -16.72 5.36
CA GLY A 181 -11.96 -16.99 6.47
C GLY A 181 -12.60 -15.73 7.05
N PHE A 182 -11.96 -14.57 6.97
CA PHE A 182 -12.50 -13.29 7.44
C PHE A 182 -13.27 -12.51 6.36
N ALA A 183 -12.98 -12.76 5.09
CA ALA A 183 -13.65 -12.10 3.96
C ALA A 183 -15.05 -12.67 3.64
N ARG A 184 -15.46 -13.77 4.27
CA ARG A 184 -16.74 -14.47 3.98
C ARG A 184 -17.78 -14.40 5.10
N ARG A 185 -17.70 -13.39 5.98
CA ARG A 185 -18.76 -13.17 6.98
C ARG A 185 -19.31 -11.77 6.93
#